data_81ad46d498bc03763887d7e5045b6d74
#
_entry.id   81ad46d498bc03763887d7e5045b6d74
#
_cell.length_a   1.000
_cell.length_b   1.000
_cell.length_c   1.000
_cell.angle_alpha   90.00
_cell.angle_beta   90.00
_cell.angle_gamma   90.00
#
_symmetry.space_group_name_H-M   'P 1'
#
loop_
_entity.id
_entity.type
_entity.pdbx_description
1 polymer ?
#
loop_
_entity_poly.entity_id
_entity_poly.type
_entity_poly.pdbx_seq_one_letter_code
_entity_poly.pdbx_strand_id
1 'polypeptide(L)'
;MIHHVSFNARDPELAALGLAQLLGARAIRAPPPPFPAGSWFVAYGDEQGTLIEVLPWSRTLDPEIANGLGHDPEMRAHSGTHLLLQTSLSTEAVQGTARLHGWRTLPASAGFFSFTKVWVEGTFLIEIMTAEQAKEYVATFARPGIGALDAKLRWIESALSNAR
;
A
#
# COMPACT_ATOMS: atom_id res chain seq x y z
N MET A 1 -9.70 6.65 10.57
CA MET A 1 -8.26 6.28 10.72
C MET A 1 -8.11 4.83 10.35
N ILE A 2 -7.04 4.45 9.64
CA ILE A 2 -6.72 3.05 9.33
C ILE A 2 -5.54 2.67 10.24
N HIS A 3 -5.71 1.64 11.09
CA HIS A 3 -4.66 1.18 12.00
C HIS A 3 -3.76 0.14 11.36
N HIS A 4 -4.34 -0.80 10.60
CA HIS A 4 -3.53 -1.73 9.81
C HIS A 4 -4.20 -2.13 8.50
N VAL A 5 -3.38 -2.63 7.62
CA VAL A 5 -3.75 -3.31 6.38
C VAL A 5 -2.94 -4.59 6.27
N SER A 6 -3.46 -5.58 5.57
CA SER A 6 -2.76 -6.86 5.39
C SER A 6 -2.63 -7.17 3.90
N PHE A 7 -1.53 -7.80 3.52
CA PHE A 7 -1.36 -8.41 2.21
C PHE A 7 -0.50 -9.67 2.28
N ASN A 8 -0.53 -10.48 1.24
CA ASN A 8 0.21 -11.73 1.18
C ASN A 8 1.53 -11.57 0.42
N ALA A 9 2.57 -12.20 0.94
CA ALA A 9 3.88 -12.30 0.30
C ALA A 9 4.37 -13.75 0.29
N ARG A 10 5.18 -14.10 -0.68
CA ARG A 10 5.80 -15.44 -0.77
C ARG A 10 6.87 -15.62 0.28
N ASP A 11 7.59 -14.54 0.55
CA ASP A 11 8.55 -14.42 1.65
C ASP A 11 8.17 -13.23 2.54
N PRO A 12 7.29 -13.42 3.56
CA PRO A 12 6.83 -12.33 4.43
C PRO A 12 7.96 -11.62 5.17
N GLU A 13 9.03 -12.33 5.53
CA GLU A 13 10.19 -11.75 6.20
C GLU A 13 10.93 -10.77 5.29
N LEU A 14 11.31 -11.19 4.10
CA LEU A 14 12.00 -10.33 3.15
C LEU A 14 11.13 -9.15 2.70
N ALA A 15 9.83 -9.39 2.47
CA ALA A 15 8.89 -8.33 2.14
C ALA A 15 8.77 -7.29 3.27
N ALA A 16 8.64 -7.73 4.53
CA ALA A 16 8.56 -6.85 5.68
C ALA A 16 9.85 -6.04 5.90
N LEU A 17 11.03 -6.68 5.75
CA LEU A 17 12.32 -6.00 5.87
C LEU A 17 12.48 -4.90 4.80
N GLY A 18 12.14 -5.19 3.56
CA GLY A 18 12.23 -4.21 2.47
C GLY A 18 11.25 -3.05 2.65
N LEU A 19 10.02 -3.34 3.07
CA LEU A 19 9.03 -2.30 3.37
C LEU A 19 9.45 -1.44 4.57
N ALA A 20 10.00 -2.04 5.60
CA ALA A 20 10.51 -1.29 6.76
C ALA A 20 11.61 -0.29 6.34
N GLN A 21 12.51 -0.68 5.43
CA GLN A 21 13.50 0.23 4.85
C GLN A 21 12.87 1.35 4.02
N LEU A 22 11.87 1.04 3.19
CA LEU A 22 11.17 2.04 2.36
C LEU A 22 10.39 3.06 3.19
N LEU A 23 9.84 2.63 4.31
CA LEU A 23 8.88 3.42 5.10
C LEU A 23 9.47 4.04 6.36
N GLY A 24 10.75 3.73 6.68
CA GLY A 24 11.36 4.15 7.93
C GLY A 24 10.71 3.48 9.15
N ALA A 25 10.18 2.29 8.97
CA ALA A 25 9.46 1.50 9.96
C ALA A 25 10.33 0.35 10.52
N ARG A 26 9.76 -0.50 11.36
CA ARG A 26 10.42 -1.68 11.93
C ARG A 26 9.74 -2.95 11.45
N ALA A 27 10.51 -3.90 10.90
CA ALA A 27 10.03 -5.24 10.65
C ALA A 27 10.14 -6.07 11.92
N ILE A 28 9.04 -6.69 12.35
CA ILE A 28 8.99 -7.58 13.52
C ILE A 28 8.15 -8.81 13.20
N ARG A 29 8.50 -9.95 13.76
CA ARG A 29 7.71 -11.18 13.61
C ARG A 29 6.37 -11.05 14.33
N ALA A 30 5.27 -11.39 13.65
CA ALA A 30 3.96 -11.44 14.27
C ALA A 30 3.86 -12.61 15.26
N PRO A 31 3.25 -12.43 16.45
CA PRO A 31 3.14 -13.50 17.45
C PRO A 31 2.06 -14.52 17.05
N PRO A 32 2.38 -15.79 16.83
CA PRO A 32 1.40 -16.86 16.66
C PRO A 32 1.05 -17.51 18.02
N PRO A 33 -0.23 -17.77 18.39
CA PRO A 33 -1.44 -17.13 17.89
C PRO A 33 -1.56 -15.69 18.41
N PRO A 34 -2.45 -14.85 17.90
CA PRO A 34 -3.56 -15.17 16.99
C PRO A 34 -3.19 -15.07 15.50
N PHE A 35 -2.01 -14.53 15.18
CA PHE A 35 -1.61 -14.34 13.77
C PHE A 35 -1.14 -15.66 13.15
N PRO A 36 -1.30 -15.85 11.83
CA PRO A 36 -0.78 -17.02 11.15
C PRO A 36 0.73 -17.16 11.35
N ALA A 37 1.19 -18.38 11.62
CA ALA A 37 2.63 -18.63 11.73
C ALA A 37 3.36 -18.21 10.44
N GLY A 38 4.47 -17.50 10.58
CA GLY A 38 5.23 -16.95 9.48
C GLY A 38 4.80 -15.53 9.04
N SER A 39 3.78 -14.94 9.66
CA SER A 39 3.42 -13.53 9.43
C SER A 39 4.46 -12.57 10.03
N TRP A 40 4.57 -11.39 9.41
CA TRP A 40 5.43 -10.30 9.85
C TRP A 40 4.66 -8.99 9.90
N PHE A 41 5.10 -8.08 10.75
CA PHE A 41 4.61 -6.71 10.82
C PHE A 41 5.66 -5.72 10.36
N VAL A 42 5.22 -4.70 9.64
CA VAL A 42 5.95 -3.47 9.38
C VAL A 42 5.31 -2.40 10.26
N ALA A 43 5.89 -2.15 11.43
CA ALA A 43 5.34 -1.29 12.47
C ALA A 43 5.96 0.11 12.41
N TYR A 44 5.14 1.14 12.31
CA TYR A 44 5.62 2.54 12.29
C TYR A 44 6.08 3.02 13.66
N GLY A 45 5.58 2.43 14.74
CA GLY A 45 5.91 2.81 16.10
C GLY A 45 5.32 4.16 16.51
N ASP A 46 4.27 4.58 15.83
CA ASP A 46 3.49 5.78 16.16
C ASP A 46 2.52 5.53 17.32
N GLU A 47 1.91 6.62 17.82
CA GLU A 47 0.95 6.55 18.92
C GLU A 47 -0.35 5.83 18.58
N GLN A 48 -0.64 5.64 17.29
CA GLN A 48 -1.83 4.99 16.77
C GLN A 48 -1.66 3.49 16.60
N GLY A 49 -0.43 2.97 16.72
CA GLY A 49 -0.12 1.57 16.48
C GLY A 49 -0.27 1.17 15.02
N THR A 50 0.02 2.09 14.08
CA THR A 50 -0.11 1.84 12.65
C THR A 50 0.89 0.78 12.22
N LEU A 51 0.39 -0.23 11.48
CA LEU A 51 1.23 -1.30 10.94
C LEU A 51 0.70 -1.85 9.60
N ILE A 52 1.59 -2.51 8.88
CA ILE A 52 1.25 -3.37 7.74
C ILE A 52 1.52 -4.81 8.18
N GLU A 53 0.52 -5.67 8.04
CA GLU A 53 0.68 -7.11 8.27
C GLU A 53 1.02 -7.80 6.96
N VAL A 54 2.12 -8.54 6.95
CA VAL A 54 2.55 -9.35 5.81
C VAL A 54 2.27 -10.82 6.12
N LEU A 55 1.26 -11.36 5.45
CA LEU A 55 0.80 -12.73 5.62
C LEU A 55 1.58 -13.68 4.72
N PRO A 56 1.76 -14.95 5.13
CA PRO A 56 2.26 -15.98 4.22
C PRO A 56 1.36 -16.13 2.99
N TRP A 57 1.98 -16.42 1.84
CA TRP A 57 1.26 -16.75 0.60
C TRP A 57 0.24 -17.87 0.86
N SER A 58 -0.88 -17.81 0.18
CA SER A 58 -2.01 -18.73 0.33
C SER A 58 -2.87 -18.57 1.61
N ARG A 59 -2.56 -17.65 2.51
CA ARG A 59 -3.50 -17.32 3.60
C ARG A 59 -4.60 -16.41 3.09
N THR A 60 -5.84 -16.77 3.40
CA THR A 60 -7.05 -16.01 3.03
C THR A 60 -7.89 -15.75 4.28
N LEU A 61 -8.84 -14.84 4.15
CA LEU A 61 -9.93 -14.70 5.11
C LEU A 61 -11.15 -15.41 4.55
N ASP A 62 -11.78 -16.24 5.36
CA ASP A 62 -12.94 -17.03 5.00
C ASP A 62 -14.00 -16.91 6.10
N PRO A 63 -15.17 -16.34 5.79
CA PRO A 63 -16.23 -16.10 6.79
C PRO A 63 -16.85 -17.40 7.31
N GLU A 64 -16.71 -18.52 6.61
CA GLU A 64 -17.24 -19.83 7.03
C GLU A 64 -16.33 -20.54 8.04
N ILE A 65 -15.12 -20.05 8.26
CA ILE A 65 -14.16 -20.62 9.21
C ILE A 65 -14.22 -19.82 10.53
N ALA A 66 -14.36 -20.52 11.65
CA ALA A 66 -14.60 -19.93 12.97
C ALA A 66 -13.59 -18.84 13.39
N ASN A 67 -12.31 -18.96 12.99
CA ASN A 67 -11.27 -17.98 13.25
C ASN A 67 -11.01 -17.06 12.04
N GLY A 68 -11.80 -17.19 10.97
CA GLY A 68 -11.67 -16.41 9.75
C GLY A 68 -10.44 -16.70 8.88
N LEU A 69 -9.57 -17.64 9.27
CA LEU A 69 -8.31 -17.92 8.57
C LEU A 69 -8.44 -19.14 7.66
N GLY A 70 -8.51 -18.88 6.36
CA GLY A 70 -8.55 -19.88 5.31
C GLY A 70 -7.20 -20.14 4.65
N HIS A 71 -7.24 -21.01 3.64
CA HIS A 71 -6.09 -21.35 2.80
C HIS A 71 -6.54 -21.50 1.35
N ASP A 72 -5.92 -20.75 0.45
CA ASP A 72 -6.13 -20.84 -1.00
C ASP A 72 -4.77 -21.04 -1.69
N PRO A 73 -4.46 -22.25 -2.17
CA PRO A 73 -3.19 -22.52 -2.86
C PRO A 73 -3.11 -21.85 -4.24
N GLU A 74 -4.25 -21.47 -4.82
CA GLU A 74 -4.34 -20.87 -6.15
C GLU A 74 -4.55 -19.35 -6.10
N MET A 75 -4.02 -18.67 -5.08
CA MET A 75 -4.11 -17.23 -4.95
C MET A 75 -3.67 -16.50 -6.22
N ARG A 76 -4.43 -15.47 -6.59
CA ARG A 76 -4.10 -14.63 -7.74
C ARG A 76 -2.81 -13.86 -7.50
N ALA A 77 -1.88 -13.96 -8.45
CA ALA A 77 -0.62 -13.23 -8.39
C ALA A 77 -0.79 -11.71 -8.52
N HIS A 78 -1.89 -11.24 -9.12
CA HIS A 78 -2.18 -9.82 -9.27
C HIS A 78 -3.63 -9.52 -8.91
N SER A 79 -3.85 -8.37 -8.26
CA SER A 79 -5.18 -7.87 -7.90
C SER A 79 -5.25 -6.36 -8.12
N GLY A 80 -6.44 -5.78 -8.03
CA GLY A 80 -6.62 -4.33 -7.98
C GLY A 80 -6.30 -3.72 -6.61
N THR A 81 -6.07 -4.54 -5.59
CA THR A 81 -5.72 -4.07 -4.25
C THR A 81 -4.30 -3.51 -4.25
N HIS A 82 -4.15 -2.29 -3.81
CA HIS A 82 -2.86 -1.61 -3.66
C HIS A 82 -2.89 -0.61 -2.53
N LEU A 83 -1.74 -0.14 -2.09
CA LEU A 83 -1.60 0.88 -1.06
C LEU A 83 -0.90 2.10 -1.64
N LEU A 84 -1.31 3.29 -1.22
CA LEU A 84 -0.58 4.53 -1.44
C LEU A 84 -0.02 5.00 -0.11
N LEU A 85 1.30 5.09 -0.02
CA LEU A 85 2.02 5.38 1.22
C LEU A 85 3.02 6.52 1.01
N GLN A 86 3.31 7.25 2.08
CA GLN A 86 4.36 8.27 2.10
C GLN A 86 5.62 7.74 2.76
N THR A 87 6.78 8.19 2.25
CA THR A 87 8.10 7.96 2.83
C THR A 87 8.87 9.28 3.01
N SER A 88 9.87 9.27 3.87
CA SER A 88 10.87 10.34 3.97
C SER A 88 12.03 10.19 2.97
N LEU A 89 12.11 9.07 2.26
CA LEU A 89 13.15 8.81 1.27
C LEU A 89 12.95 9.64 0.00
N SER A 90 14.04 9.94 -0.72
CA SER A 90 13.97 10.45 -2.10
C SER A 90 13.51 9.36 -3.07
N THR A 91 13.09 9.76 -4.27
CA THR A 91 12.71 8.83 -5.33
C THR A 91 13.84 7.86 -5.68
N GLU A 92 15.09 8.35 -5.74
CA GLU A 92 16.27 7.53 -6.04
C GLU A 92 16.53 6.52 -4.92
N ALA A 93 16.35 6.92 -3.66
CA ALA A 93 16.51 6.03 -2.51
C ALA A 93 15.42 4.94 -2.50
N VAL A 94 14.16 5.28 -2.81
CA VAL A 94 13.07 4.31 -2.99
C VAL A 94 13.41 3.30 -4.07
N GLN A 95 13.86 3.76 -5.26
CA GLN A 95 14.26 2.89 -6.36
C GLN A 95 15.47 2.02 -6.01
N GLY A 96 16.45 2.59 -5.28
CA GLY A 96 17.63 1.88 -4.81
C GLY A 96 17.26 0.76 -3.84
N THR A 97 16.43 1.06 -2.83
CA THR A 97 15.95 0.08 -1.85
C THR A 97 15.14 -1.03 -2.53
N ALA A 98 14.18 -0.68 -3.38
CA ALA A 98 13.38 -1.67 -4.11
C ALA A 98 14.27 -2.62 -4.94
N ARG A 99 15.30 -2.09 -5.60
CA ARG A 99 16.24 -2.87 -6.39
C ARG A 99 17.06 -3.87 -5.54
N LEU A 100 17.45 -3.49 -4.32
CA LEU A 100 18.12 -4.41 -3.38
C LEU A 100 17.27 -5.63 -3.03
N HIS A 101 15.94 -5.46 -3.02
CA HIS A 101 14.97 -6.54 -2.78
C HIS A 101 14.47 -7.22 -4.06
N GLY A 102 15.02 -6.89 -5.23
CA GLY A 102 14.58 -7.44 -6.52
C GLY A 102 13.19 -6.95 -6.96
N TRP A 103 12.69 -5.85 -6.39
CA TRP A 103 11.37 -5.31 -6.71
C TRP A 103 11.43 -4.34 -7.88
N ARG A 104 10.46 -4.48 -8.78
CA ARG A 104 10.31 -3.57 -9.93
C ARG A 104 9.73 -2.24 -9.48
N THR A 105 10.27 -1.15 -10.00
CA THR A 105 9.74 0.20 -9.80
C THR A 105 9.37 0.86 -11.13
N LEU A 106 8.38 1.76 -11.09
CA LEU A 106 7.97 2.56 -12.23
C LEU A 106 7.46 3.93 -11.73
N PRO A 107 8.01 5.06 -12.23
CA PRO A 107 7.42 6.38 -12.00
C PRO A 107 6.02 6.44 -12.61
N ALA A 108 5.09 7.10 -11.93
CA ALA A 108 3.72 7.23 -12.38
C ALA A 108 3.12 8.58 -11.93
N SER A 109 2.02 8.97 -12.59
CA SER A 109 1.21 10.12 -12.22
C SER A 109 -0.26 9.79 -12.38
N ALA A 110 -1.08 10.25 -11.43
CA ALA A 110 -2.54 10.23 -11.51
C ALA A 110 -3.12 11.52 -12.11
N GLY A 111 -2.28 12.39 -12.70
CA GLY A 111 -2.67 13.69 -13.24
C GLY A 111 -2.76 14.80 -12.18
N PHE A 112 -3.00 14.48 -10.93
CA PHE A 112 -3.08 15.42 -9.81
C PHE A 112 -1.87 15.36 -8.89
N PHE A 113 -1.17 14.23 -8.86
CA PHE A 113 0.02 13.98 -8.07
C PHE A 113 0.88 12.89 -8.71
N SER A 114 2.15 12.86 -8.34
CA SER A 114 3.14 11.89 -8.82
C SER A 114 3.49 10.89 -7.72
N PHE A 115 3.96 9.72 -8.09
CA PHE A 115 4.37 8.66 -7.16
C PHE A 115 5.27 7.63 -7.85
N THR A 116 5.85 6.73 -7.07
CA THR A 116 6.60 5.58 -7.59
C THR A 116 5.84 4.31 -7.30
N LYS A 117 5.49 3.55 -8.33
CA LYS A 117 4.99 2.18 -8.20
C LYS A 117 6.12 1.26 -7.78
N VAL A 118 5.90 0.45 -6.74
CA VAL A 118 6.81 -0.58 -6.24
C VAL A 118 6.06 -1.90 -6.21
N TRP A 119 6.50 -2.86 -7.02
CA TRP A 119 5.92 -4.20 -7.08
C TRP A 119 6.66 -5.14 -6.13
N VAL A 120 6.15 -5.29 -4.92
CA VAL A 120 6.67 -6.22 -3.92
C VAL A 120 6.53 -7.64 -4.44
N GLU A 121 7.63 -8.35 -4.56
CA GLU A 121 7.72 -9.71 -5.14
C GLU A 121 7.04 -9.87 -6.52
N GLY A 122 6.81 -8.77 -7.25
CA GLY A 122 6.09 -8.78 -8.52
C GLY A 122 4.60 -9.06 -8.41
N THR A 123 4.02 -9.14 -7.22
CA THR A 123 2.62 -9.52 -6.97
C THR A 123 1.79 -8.41 -6.36
N PHE A 124 2.30 -7.70 -5.36
CA PHE A 124 1.57 -6.67 -4.65
C PHE A 124 2.08 -5.26 -4.99
N LEU A 125 1.17 -4.37 -5.39
CA LEU A 125 1.51 -3.00 -5.73
C LEU A 125 1.45 -2.11 -4.48
N ILE A 126 2.56 -1.42 -4.21
CA ILE A 126 2.60 -0.27 -3.32
C ILE A 126 3.00 0.95 -4.13
N GLU A 127 2.23 2.02 -4.02
CA GLU A 127 2.52 3.33 -4.57
C GLU A 127 3.17 4.16 -3.48
N ILE A 128 4.37 4.66 -3.74
CA ILE A 128 5.17 5.40 -2.75
C ILE A 128 5.26 6.87 -3.19
N MET A 129 4.90 7.76 -2.29
CA MET A 129 5.08 9.21 -2.43
C MET A 129 6.23 9.67 -1.55
N THR A 130 7.08 10.54 -2.08
CA THR A 130 7.99 11.36 -1.28
C THR A 130 7.20 12.43 -0.51
N ALA A 131 7.84 13.14 0.40
CA ALA A 131 7.20 14.23 1.13
C ALA A 131 6.67 15.35 0.20
N GLU A 132 7.36 15.63 -0.92
CA GLU A 132 6.91 16.65 -1.89
C GLU A 132 5.69 16.16 -2.69
N GLN A 133 5.70 14.92 -3.15
CA GLN A 133 4.57 14.31 -3.86
C GLN A 133 3.32 14.19 -2.97
N ALA A 134 3.52 13.92 -1.68
CA ALA A 134 2.43 13.87 -0.71
C ALA A 134 1.76 15.25 -0.52
N LYS A 135 2.48 16.36 -0.69
CA LYS A 135 1.88 17.71 -0.69
C LYS A 135 0.90 17.90 -1.84
N GLU A 136 1.24 17.42 -3.05
CA GLU A 136 0.34 17.45 -4.21
C GLU A 136 -0.94 16.65 -3.94
N TYR A 137 -0.79 15.44 -3.38
CA TYR A 137 -1.91 14.58 -2.98
C TYR A 137 -2.82 15.26 -1.96
N VAL A 138 -2.23 15.80 -0.88
CA VAL A 138 -2.97 16.46 0.21
C VAL A 138 -3.68 17.71 -0.31
N ALA A 139 -3.05 18.52 -1.18
CA ALA A 139 -3.68 19.69 -1.77
C ALA A 139 -4.94 19.35 -2.59
N THR A 140 -4.96 18.16 -3.20
CA THR A 140 -6.10 17.70 -4.02
C THR A 140 -7.18 17.01 -3.19
N PHE A 141 -6.80 16.09 -2.29
CA PHE A 141 -7.73 15.15 -1.66
C PHE A 141 -8.05 15.45 -0.19
N ALA A 142 -7.29 16.32 0.49
CA ALA A 142 -7.67 16.82 1.80
C ALA A 142 -8.69 17.97 1.68
N ARG A 143 -9.26 18.39 2.81
CA ARG A 143 -10.12 19.60 2.83
C ARG A 143 -9.26 20.87 2.67
N PRO A 144 -9.63 21.85 1.84
CA PRO A 144 -10.83 21.96 1.00
C PRO A 144 -10.69 21.35 -0.41
N GLY A 145 -9.54 20.83 -0.79
CA GLY A 145 -9.24 20.38 -2.15
C GLY A 145 -10.25 19.38 -2.71
N ILE A 146 -10.67 18.39 -1.92
CA ILE A 146 -11.63 17.36 -2.35
C ILE A 146 -12.99 17.96 -2.75
N GLY A 147 -13.44 19.00 -2.04
CA GLY A 147 -14.68 19.71 -2.38
C GLY A 147 -14.59 20.44 -3.71
N ALA A 148 -13.46 21.09 -3.98
CA ALA A 148 -13.21 21.78 -5.25
C ALA A 148 -13.12 20.80 -6.43
N LEU A 149 -12.49 19.65 -6.21
CA LEU A 149 -12.41 18.57 -7.21
C LEU A 149 -13.80 18.01 -7.53
N ASP A 150 -14.61 17.66 -6.52
CA ASP A 150 -15.99 17.18 -6.71
C ASP A 150 -16.84 18.18 -7.50
N ALA A 151 -16.80 19.45 -7.15
CA ALA A 151 -17.54 20.49 -7.86
C ALA A 151 -17.11 20.59 -9.33
N LYS A 152 -15.81 20.52 -9.61
CA LYS A 152 -15.27 20.53 -10.98
C LYS A 152 -15.74 19.32 -11.79
N LEU A 153 -15.73 18.12 -11.21
CA LEU A 153 -16.15 16.89 -11.87
C LEU A 153 -17.64 16.93 -12.21
N ARG A 154 -18.50 17.35 -11.29
CA ARG A 154 -19.94 17.53 -11.53
C ARG A 154 -20.22 18.54 -12.64
N TRP A 155 -19.47 19.63 -12.69
CA TRP A 155 -19.60 20.60 -13.76
C TRP A 155 -19.26 19.99 -15.13
N ILE A 156 -18.16 19.22 -15.23
CA ILE A 156 -17.77 18.51 -16.46
C ILE A 156 -18.84 17.52 -16.90
N GLU A 157 -19.35 16.71 -15.98
CA GLU A 157 -20.41 15.74 -16.26
C GLU A 157 -21.68 16.41 -16.80
N SER A 158 -22.09 17.52 -16.17
CA SER A 158 -23.24 18.31 -16.62
C SER A 158 -23.02 18.88 -18.04
N ALA A 159 -21.84 19.45 -18.30
CA ALA A 159 -21.49 19.98 -19.60
C ALA A 159 -21.52 18.92 -20.72
N LEU A 160 -20.98 17.72 -20.43
CA LEU A 160 -21.00 16.60 -21.38
C LEU A 160 -22.42 16.04 -21.62
N SER A 161 -23.28 16.05 -20.60
CA SER A 161 -24.67 15.58 -20.73
C SER A 161 -25.52 16.53 -21.58
N ASN A 162 -25.25 17.84 -21.53
CA ASN A 162 -25.96 18.86 -22.31
C ASN A 162 -25.46 18.98 -23.76
N ALA A 163 -24.34 18.34 -24.09
CA ALA A 163 -23.76 18.33 -25.44
C ALA A 163 -24.22 17.13 -26.29
N ARG A 164 -25.05 16.24 -25.75
CA ARG A 164 -25.69 15.11 -26.43
C ARG A 164 -27.14 15.39 -26.75
#